data_7818732c1424ad695acf51fc90143c80
#
_entry.id   7818732c1424ad695acf51fc90143c80
#
_cell.length_a   1.000
_cell.length_b   1.000
_cell.length_c   1.000
_cell.angle_alpha   90.00
_cell.angle_beta   90.00
_cell.angle_gamma   90.00
#
_symmetry.space_group_name_H-M   'P 1'
#
loop_
_entity.id
_entity.type
_entity.pdbx_description
1 polymer ?
#
loop_
_entity_poly.entity_id
_entity_poly.type
_entity_poly.pdbx_seq_one_letter_code
_entity_poly.pdbx_strand_id
1 'polypeptide(L)'
;GDNPGNENPTEVVGDGSMENPYTANDVLLLNSSKAGNYWVKGFIVGQVNGASMSGGAEFDAPFSSSTNQETGAETGYNTNLLIALSADEKNATNCVPVQLQNGPLRTNLNLVQNPDMDGQEVLLYGSLEVYFGAAGIKSTSYAKVGDKEWGVNPNVEQKEPTAKVVTIKEFI
;
A
#
# COMPACT_ATOMS: atom_id res chain seq x y z
N GLY A 1 6.64 -19.34 23.43
CA GLY A 1 7.67 -20.01 22.96
C GLY A 1 7.95 -19.30 21.79
N ASP A 2 8.81 -18.54 22.03
CA ASP A 2 9.06 -17.71 21.04
C ASP A 2 10.03 -18.26 20.13
N ASN A 3 9.76 -18.09 18.93
CA ASN A 3 10.69 -18.35 17.87
C ASN A 3 11.15 -16.99 17.45
N PRO A 4 12.34 -16.58 17.83
CA PRO A 4 12.75 -15.22 17.56
C PRO A 4 12.67 -14.85 16.10
N GLY A 5 12.82 -15.79 15.19
CA GLY A 5 12.72 -15.48 13.78
C GLY A 5 11.31 -15.16 13.34
N ASN A 6 10.32 -15.48 14.16
CA ASN A 6 8.93 -15.22 13.79
C ASN A 6 8.32 -14.05 14.54
N GLU A 7 9.08 -13.45 15.41
CA GLU A 7 8.51 -12.34 16.14
C GLU A 7 8.70 -11.05 15.41
N ASN A 8 7.64 -10.26 15.34
CA ASN A 8 7.72 -8.94 14.77
C ASN A 8 8.34 -7.99 15.78
N PRO A 9 9.04 -6.96 15.31
CA PRO A 9 9.58 -5.97 16.22
C PRO A 9 8.52 -5.32 17.06
N THR A 10 8.89 -4.96 18.27
CA THR A 10 7.97 -4.30 19.19
C THR A 10 8.22 -2.80 19.26
N GLU A 11 9.18 -2.29 18.49
CA GLU A 11 9.46 -0.87 18.44
C GLU A 11 9.46 -0.41 17.00
N VAL A 12 9.03 0.83 16.80
CA VAL A 12 9.02 1.44 15.47
C VAL A 12 10.46 1.64 15.03
N VAL A 13 10.79 1.20 13.81
CA VAL A 13 12.15 1.28 13.30
C VAL A 13 12.34 2.30 12.21
N GLY A 14 11.30 2.64 11.45
CA GLY A 14 11.40 3.66 10.41
C GLY A 14 11.00 5.03 10.94
N ASP A 15 11.15 6.05 10.11
CA ASP A 15 10.69 7.38 10.49
C ASP A 15 9.68 7.95 9.49
N GLY A 16 9.28 7.16 8.51
CA GLY A 16 8.26 7.59 7.56
C GLY A 16 8.77 8.44 6.43
N SER A 17 10.07 8.62 6.31
CA SER A 17 10.66 9.30 5.17
C SER A 17 10.89 8.29 4.05
N MET A 18 11.15 8.79 2.85
CA MET A 18 11.42 7.92 1.73
C MET A 18 12.68 7.09 1.97
N GLU A 19 13.68 7.68 2.61
CA GLU A 19 14.94 7.02 2.87
C GLU A 19 14.84 5.99 4.00
N ASN A 20 13.88 6.18 4.90
CA ASN A 20 13.70 5.28 6.04
C ASN A 20 12.21 5.10 6.28
N PRO A 21 11.51 4.42 5.37
CA PRO A 21 10.06 4.30 5.47
C PRO A 21 9.64 3.53 6.72
N TYR A 22 8.42 3.79 7.16
CA TYR A 22 7.81 2.90 8.15
C TYR A 22 7.64 1.53 7.49
N THR A 23 7.87 0.48 8.26
CA THR A 23 7.50 -0.85 7.80
C THR A 23 6.01 -1.07 8.06
N ALA A 24 5.45 -2.11 7.45
CA ALA A 24 4.07 -2.46 7.76
C ALA A 24 3.89 -2.68 9.25
N ASN A 25 4.88 -3.31 9.90
CA ASN A 25 4.81 -3.52 11.34
C ASN A 25 4.82 -2.20 12.12
N ASP A 26 5.60 -1.22 11.64
CA ASP A 26 5.61 0.11 12.26
C ASP A 26 4.21 0.72 12.22
N VAL A 27 3.50 0.57 11.10
CA VAL A 27 2.16 1.13 10.97
C VAL A 27 1.23 0.51 12.00
N LEU A 28 1.35 -0.79 12.25
CA LEU A 28 0.54 -1.44 13.27
C LEU A 28 0.88 -0.90 14.66
N LEU A 29 2.15 -0.72 14.94
CA LEU A 29 2.59 -0.21 16.24
C LEU A 29 2.12 1.22 16.47
N LEU A 30 2.17 2.05 15.43
CA LEU A 30 1.71 3.42 15.54
C LEU A 30 0.20 3.51 15.71
N ASN A 31 -0.51 2.54 15.19
CA ASN A 31 -1.95 2.38 15.40
C ASN A 31 -2.72 3.66 15.09
N SER A 32 -2.43 4.25 13.94
CA SER A 32 -3.09 5.46 13.46
C SER A 32 -2.93 6.68 14.38
N SER A 33 -1.87 6.69 15.19
CA SER A 33 -1.68 7.78 16.14
C SER A 33 -0.93 8.97 15.56
N LYS A 34 -0.38 8.84 14.35
CA LYS A 34 0.35 9.94 13.71
C LYS A 34 -0.41 10.45 12.52
N ALA A 35 -0.82 11.70 12.58
CA ALA A 35 -1.50 12.33 11.45
C ALA A 35 -0.50 12.66 10.36
N GLY A 36 -0.97 12.72 9.13
CA GLY A 36 -0.13 13.11 8.01
C GLY A 36 0.18 11.96 7.09
N ASN A 37 0.91 12.28 6.04
CA ASN A 37 1.27 11.30 5.03
C ASN A 37 2.72 10.89 5.21
N TYR A 38 2.96 9.61 5.01
CA TYR A 38 4.28 9.04 5.27
C TYR A 38 4.62 7.98 4.24
N TRP A 39 5.90 7.70 4.12
CA TRP A 39 6.39 6.60 3.29
C TRP A 39 6.32 5.31 4.08
N VAL A 40 5.83 4.26 3.43
CA VAL A 40 5.66 2.95 4.06
C VAL A 40 6.13 1.89 3.08
N LYS A 41 6.77 0.86 3.58
CA LYS A 41 7.13 -0.28 2.76
C LYS A 41 6.60 -1.56 3.40
N GLY A 42 6.30 -2.52 2.56
CA GLY A 42 5.87 -3.84 3.03
C GLY A 42 5.73 -4.77 1.87
N PHE A 43 5.50 -6.04 2.18
CA PHE A 43 5.26 -7.03 1.14
C PHE A 43 3.76 -7.15 0.90
N ILE A 44 3.38 -7.18 -0.35
CA ILE A 44 1.97 -7.38 -0.71
C ILE A 44 1.67 -8.84 -0.44
N VAL A 45 0.72 -9.10 0.45
CA VAL A 45 0.39 -10.47 0.85
C VAL A 45 -1.06 -10.85 0.59
N GLY A 46 -1.89 -9.89 0.20
CA GLY A 46 -3.29 -10.21 -0.04
C GLY A 46 -4.16 -8.99 -0.21
N GLN A 47 -5.44 -9.19 0.00
CA GLN A 47 -6.45 -8.13 -0.11
C GLN A 47 -7.60 -8.44 0.83
N VAL A 48 -8.48 -7.47 1.02
CA VAL A 48 -9.72 -7.69 1.76
C VAL A 48 -10.85 -7.68 0.76
N ASN A 49 -11.62 -8.77 0.73
CA ASN A 49 -12.83 -8.84 -0.08
C ASN A 49 -14.00 -8.98 0.89
N GLY A 50 -14.68 -7.88 1.12
CA GLY A 50 -15.77 -7.85 2.07
C GLY A 50 -15.64 -6.65 2.99
N ALA A 51 -16.29 -6.71 4.13
CA ALA A 51 -16.43 -5.55 5.00
C ALA A 51 -15.42 -5.51 6.13
N SER A 52 -14.72 -6.59 6.40
CA SER A 52 -13.82 -6.61 7.55
C SER A 52 -12.56 -7.39 7.25
N MET A 53 -11.53 -7.10 8.02
CA MET A 53 -10.27 -7.81 7.90
C MET A 53 -10.44 -9.28 8.22
N SER A 54 -11.07 -9.59 9.36
CA SER A 54 -11.09 -10.96 9.81
C SER A 54 -11.95 -11.85 8.93
N GLY A 55 -12.99 -11.29 8.33
CA GLY A 55 -13.87 -12.08 7.49
C GLY A 55 -13.55 -12.02 6.02
N GLY A 56 -12.72 -11.08 5.60
CA GLY A 56 -12.51 -10.84 4.18
C GLY A 56 -11.09 -10.96 3.69
N ALA A 57 -10.13 -11.21 4.56
CA ALA A 57 -8.73 -11.27 4.13
C ALA A 57 -8.51 -12.49 3.25
N GLU A 58 -7.87 -12.27 2.10
CA GLU A 58 -7.50 -13.33 1.18
C GLU A 58 -6.00 -13.21 0.92
N PHE A 59 -5.31 -14.32 1.05
CA PHE A 59 -3.85 -14.32 0.96
C PHE A 59 -3.31 -15.04 -0.27
N ASP A 60 -4.13 -15.82 -0.93
CA ASP A 60 -3.65 -16.63 -2.04
C ASP A 60 -4.55 -16.49 -3.26
N ALA A 61 -3.94 -16.52 -4.42
CA ALA A 61 -4.68 -16.48 -5.67
C ALA A 61 -5.48 -17.77 -5.84
N PRO A 62 -6.61 -17.75 -6.53
CA PRO A 62 -7.18 -16.58 -7.20
C PRO A 62 -7.86 -15.64 -6.22
N PHE A 63 -7.74 -14.35 -6.50
CA PHE A 63 -8.33 -13.34 -5.62
C PHE A 63 -9.74 -13.00 -6.11
N SER A 64 -10.66 -12.86 -5.16
CA SER A 64 -12.06 -12.67 -5.50
C SER A 64 -12.34 -11.25 -5.94
N SER A 65 -13.11 -11.10 -7.00
CA SER A 65 -13.53 -9.76 -7.42
C SER A 65 -14.80 -9.37 -6.68
N SER A 66 -15.04 -8.08 -6.65
CA SER A 66 -16.28 -7.55 -6.07
C SER A 66 -17.43 -7.78 -7.01
N THR A 67 -18.62 -7.86 -6.45
CA THR A 67 -19.82 -7.99 -7.26
C THR A 67 -20.85 -6.97 -6.83
N ASN A 68 -21.67 -6.58 -7.79
CA ASN A 68 -22.80 -5.72 -7.53
C ASN A 68 -23.90 -6.59 -6.93
N GLN A 69 -24.39 -6.19 -5.76
CA GLN A 69 -25.35 -7.01 -5.04
C GLN A 69 -26.71 -7.12 -5.74
N GLU A 70 -27.08 -6.10 -6.47
CA GLU A 70 -28.38 -6.12 -7.13
C GLU A 70 -28.38 -6.90 -8.43
N THR A 71 -27.32 -6.76 -9.19
CA THR A 71 -27.30 -7.38 -10.52
C THR A 71 -26.49 -8.66 -10.54
N GLY A 72 -25.67 -8.92 -9.52
CA GLY A 72 -24.77 -10.05 -9.53
C GLY A 72 -23.60 -9.88 -10.46
N ALA A 73 -23.50 -8.73 -11.12
CA ALA A 73 -22.42 -8.51 -12.06
C ALA A 73 -21.12 -8.29 -11.33
N GLU A 74 -20.04 -8.86 -11.88
CA GLU A 74 -18.72 -8.65 -11.34
C GLU A 74 -18.33 -7.20 -11.55
N THR A 75 -17.93 -6.53 -10.50
CA THR A 75 -17.52 -5.14 -10.62
C THR A 75 -16.00 -5.03 -10.80
N GLY A 76 -15.36 -6.17 -10.99
CA GLY A 76 -13.97 -6.19 -11.39
C GLY A 76 -13.04 -6.47 -10.26
N TYR A 77 -12.49 -5.48 -9.65
CA TYR A 77 -11.38 -5.68 -8.76
C TYR A 77 -11.60 -4.94 -7.47
N ASN A 78 -10.86 -5.33 -6.50
CA ASN A 78 -10.97 -4.72 -5.20
C ASN A 78 -10.13 -3.45 -5.10
N THR A 79 -10.42 -2.68 -4.09
CA THR A 79 -9.91 -1.33 -3.94
C THR A 79 -8.80 -1.25 -2.91
N ASN A 80 -8.18 -2.38 -2.59
CA ASN A 80 -7.23 -2.40 -1.50
C ASN A 80 -6.20 -3.52 -1.67
N LEU A 81 -5.14 -3.40 -0.87
CA LEU A 81 -4.14 -4.46 -0.70
C LEU A 81 -3.95 -4.70 0.78
N LEU A 82 -3.40 -5.84 1.12
CA LEU A 82 -2.83 -6.08 2.44
C LEU A 82 -1.32 -6.13 2.29
N ILE A 83 -0.62 -5.40 3.15
CA ILE A 83 0.83 -5.50 3.20
C ILE A 83 1.27 -5.96 4.58
N ALA A 84 2.45 -6.55 4.64
CA ALA A 84 2.98 -7.09 5.89
C ALA A 84 4.49 -6.97 5.90
N LEU A 85 5.08 -7.22 7.05
CA LEU A 85 6.53 -7.16 7.21
C LEU A 85 7.22 -8.28 6.43
N SER A 86 6.57 -9.41 6.25
CA SER A 86 7.13 -10.56 5.55
C SER A 86 6.18 -11.03 4.47
N ALA A 87 6.74 -11.48 3.35
CA ALA A 87 5.94 -12.01 2.25
C ALA A 87 5.19 -13.29 2.62
N ASP A 88 5.58 -13.93 3.72
CA ASP A 88 4.95 -15.17 4.16
C ASP A 88 3.79 -14.96 5.13
N GLU A 89 3.46 -13.71 5.43
CA GLU A 89 2.44 -13.44 6.45
C GLU A 89 1.07 -13.88 5.97
N LYS A 90 0.39 -14.66 6.80
CA LYS A 90 -0.96 -15.13 6.49
C LYS A 90 -1.95 -14.83 7.63
N ASN A 91 -1.54 -14.03 8.59
CA ASN A 91 -2.40 -13.65 9.70
C ASN A 91 -2.83 -12.21 9.52
N ALA A 92 -4.13 -12.00 9.35
CA ALA A 92 -4.66 -10.68 9.07
C ALA A 92 -4.30 -9.66 10.16
N THR A 93 -4.13 -10.10 11.40
CA THR A 93 -3.80 -9.17 12.48
C THR A 93 -2.39 -8.59 12.34
N ASN A 94 -1.57 -9.19 11.51
CA ASN A 94 -0.22 -8.67 11.24
C ASN A 94 -0.13 -7.94 9.92
N CYS A 95 -1.27 -7.63 9.33
CA CYS A 95 -1.32 -6.98 8.03
C CYS A 95 -1.92 -5.59 8.11
N VAL A 96 -1.51 -4.74 7.19
CA VAL A 96 -1.99 -3.37 7.08
C VAL A 96 -2.80 -3.25 5.80
N PRO A 97 -4.08 -2.86 5.90
CA PRO A 97 -4.86 -2.63 4.69
C PRO A 97 -4.49 -1.29 4.06
N VAL A 98 -4.33 -1.30 2.76
CA VAL A 98 -3.91 -0.14 1.98
C VAL A 98 -4.99 0.16 0.97
N GLN A 99 -5.50 1.39 0.99
CA GLN A 99 -6.49 1.82 0.02
C GLN A 99 -5.83 2.10 -1.32
N LEU A 100 -6.40 1.56 -2.38
CA LEU A 100 -5.96 1.85 -3.74
C LEU A 100 -6.99 2.76 -4.36
N GLN A 101 -6.62 4.02 -4.54
CA GLN A 101 -7.53 4.97 -5.15
C GLN A 101 -7.70 4.66 -6.62
N ASN A 102 -8.85 5.01 -7.15
CA ASN A 102 -9.14 4.80 -8.55
C ASN A 102 -8.07 5.50 -9.39
N GLY A 103 -7.57 4.81 -10.39
CA GLY A 103 -6.52 5.33 -11.24
C GLY A 103 -5.36 4.34 -11.33
N PRO A 104 -4.16 4.84 -11.65
CA PRO A 104 -3.02 3.96 -11.94
C PRO A 104 -2.67 3.00 -10.80
N LEU A 105 -2.81 3.44 -9.56
CA LEU A 105 -2.48 2.54 -8.45
C LEU A 105 -3.41 1.35 -8.41
N ARG A 106 -4.71 1.60 -8.50
CA ARG A 106 -5.67 0.49 -8.47
C ARG A 106 -5.52 -0.38 -9.70
N THR A 107 -5.37 0.24 -10.85
CA THR A 107 -5.27 -0.52 -12.11
C THR A 107 -4.10 -1.48 -12.09
N ASN A 108 -2.97 -1.05 -11.55
CA ASN A 108 -1.73 -1.81 -11.66
C ASN A 108 -1.42 -2.66 -10.45
N LEU A 109 -2.09 -2.43 -9.32
CA LEU A 109 -1.75 -3.14 -8.10
C LEU A 109 -2.86 -4.05 -7.58
N ASN A 110 -4.09 -3.91 -8.05
CA ASN A 110 -5.15 -4.77 -7.55
C ASN A 110 -4.81 -6.23 -7.90
N LEU A 111 -5.03 -7.11 -6.95
CA LEU A 111 -4.59 -8.50 -7.09
C LEU A 111 -5.51 -9.35 -7.95
N VAL A 112 -6.73 -8.87 -8.20
CA VAL A 112 -7.63 -9.62 -9.08
C VAL A 112 -7.07 -9.63 -10.50
N GLN A 113 -6.61 -8.48 -10.97
CA GLN A 113 -6.08 -8.35 -12.31
C GLN A 113 -4.57 -8.54 -12.37
N ASN A 114 -3.88 -8.34 -11.25
CA ASN A 114 -2.43 -8.41 -11.20
C ASN A 114 -1.97 -9.37 -10.10
N PRO A 115 -2.33 -10.65 -10.20
CA PRO A 115 -2.02 -11.58 -9.10
C PRO A 115 -0.53 -11.79 -8.89
N ASP A 116 0.30 -11.48 -9.87
CA ASP A 116 1.74 -11.60 -9.72
C ASP A 116 2.33 -10.52 -8.82
N MET A 117 1.54 -9.52 -8.43
CA MET A 117 2.00 -8.55 -7.44
C MET A 117 2.04 -9.16 -6.04
N ASP A 118 1.32 -10.26 -5.82
CA ASP A 118 1.35 -10.94 -4.53
C ASP A 118 2.78 -11.41 -4.24
N GLY A 119 3.29 -11.07 -3.09
CA GLY A 119 4.65 -11.42 -2.71
C GLY A 119 5.71 -10.37 -3.03
N GLN A 120 5.34 -9.32 -3.76
CA GLN A 120 6.28 -8.26 -4.12
C GLN A 120 6.36 -7.22 -3.03
N GLU A 121 7.54 -6.63 -2.86
CA GLU A 121 7.68 -5.53 -1.91
C GLU A 121 7.24 -4.24 -2.57
N VAL A 122 6.45 -3.45 -1.85
CA VAL A 122 5.96 -2.18 -2.36
C VAL A 122 6.40 -1.06 -1.43
N LEU A 123 6.79 0.06 -2.04
CA LEU A 123 7.05 1.31 -1.33
C LEU A 123 5.91 2.25 -1.71
N LEU A 124 5.23 2.82 -0.72
CA LEU A 124 4.08 3.67 -1.01
C LEU A 124 4.04 4.88 -0.09
N TYR A 125 3.22 5.85 -0.48
CA TYR A 125 3.05 7.09 0.26
C TYR A 125 1.56 7.31 0.49
N GLY A 126 1.17 7.50 1.73
CA GLY A 126 -0.24 7.71 2.07
C GLY A 126 -0.40 8.10 3.52
N SER A 127 -1.64 8.26 3.96
CA SER A 127 -1.92 8.70 5.32
C SER A 127 -2.22 7.50 6.21
N LEU A 128 -1.76 7.58 7.45
CA LEU A 128 -1.98 6.51 8.43
C LEU A 128 -3.33 6.72 9.07
N GLU A 129 -4.30 5.91 8.66
CA GLU A 129 -5.68 6.06 9.11
C GLU A 129 -6.30 4.69 9.33
N VAL A 130 -7.32 4.66 10.16
CA VAL A 130 -8.08 3.42 10.35
C VAL A 130 -8.75 3.06 9.04
N TYR A 131 -8.61 1.81 8.64
CA TYR A 131 -9.20 1.30 7.41
C TYR A 131 -9.60 -0.13 7.67
N PHE A 132 -10.83 -0.51 7.37
CA PHE A 132 -11.37 -1.82 7.70
C PHE A 132 -11.25 -2.12 9.20
N GLY A 133 -11.34 -1.10 10.03
CA GLY A 133 -11.26 -1.28 11.48
C GLY A 133 -9.87 -1.56 12.02
N ALA A 134 -8.84 -1.37 11.21
CA ALA A 134 -7.46 -1.66 11.59
C ALA A 134 -6.57 -0.47 11.27
N ALA A 135 -5.35 -0.48 11.80
CA ALA A 135 -4.36 0.51 11.42
C ALA A 135 -4.07 0.31 9.93
N GLY A 136 -4.38 1.30 9.12
CA GLY A 136 -4.30 1.17 7.68
C GLY A 136 -3.69 2.39 7.03
N ILE A 137 -3.74 2.40 5.70
CA ILE A 137 -3.20 3.49 4.91
C ILE A 137 -4.25 3.89 3.90
N LYS A 138 -4.58 5.18 3.87
CA LYS A 138 -5.56 5.72 2.94
C LYS A 138 -4.94 6.85 2.15
N SER A 139 -5.67 7.34 1.16
CA SER A 139 -5.20 8.44 0.33
C SER A 139 -3.83 8.13 -0.29
N THR A 140 -3.63 6.88 -0.65
CA THR A 140 -2.37 6.44 -1.23
C THR A 140 -2.19 7.11 -2.59
N SER A 141 -1.14 7.89 -2.73
CA SER A 141 -0.94 8.69 -3.93
C SER A 141 0.26 8.25 -4.77
N TYR A 142 1.08 7.36 -4.24
CA TYR A 142 2.25 6.88 -4.96
C TYR A 142 2.58 5.46 -4.53
N ALA A 143 3.04 4.65 -5.47
CA ALA A 143 3.54 3.31 -5.16
C ALA A 143 4.62 2.91 -6.15
N LYS A 144 5.55 2.11 -5.67
CA LYS A 144 6.64 1.59 -6.48
C LYS A 144 6.88 0.13 -6.15
N VAL A 145 6.96 -0.70 -7.18
CA VAL A 145 7.29 -2.12 -7.04
C VAL A 145 8.40 -2.40 -8.04
N GLY A 146 9.57 -2.79 -7.54
CA GLY A 146 10.72 -3.00 -8.40
C GLY A 146 11.11 -1.68 -9.05
N ASP A 147 11.16 -1.65 -10.38
CA ASP A 147 11.49 -0.42 -11.10
C ASP A 147 10.26 0.24 -11.71
N LYS A 148 9.06 -0.21 -11.33
CA LYS A 148 7.83 0.39 -11.84
C LYS A 148 7.22 1.27 -10.78
N GLU A 149 6.70 2.42 -11.19
CA GLU A 149 6.10 3.37 -10.26
C GLU A 149 4.80 3.89 -10.84
N TRP A 150 3.89 4.25 -9.95
CA TRP A 150 2.58 4.79 -10.33
C TRP A 150 2.23 5.90 -9.36
N GLY A 151 1.54 6.91 -9.87
CA GLY A 151 1.11 8.03 -9.05
C GLY A 151 2.16 9.11 -9.00
N VAL A 152 2.06 10.00 -8.02
CA VAL A 152 2.92 11.17 -7.91
C VAL A 152 3.84 10.99 -6.71
N ASN A 153 5.14 11.02 -6.96
CA ASN A 153 6.14 10.93 -5.91
C ASN A 153 6.33 12.32 -5.29
N PRO A 154 5.94 12.52 -4.04
CA PRO A 154 6.01 13.86 -3.44
C PRO A 154 7.44 14.33 -3.20
N ASN A 155 8.41 13.40 -3.21
CA ASN A 155 9.80 13.78 -2.97
C ASN A 155 10.56 14.11 -4.24
N VAL A 156 9.94 13.88 -5.40
CA VAL A 156 10.58 14.23 -6.66
C VAL A 156 9.99 15.55 -7.12
N GLU A 157 10.86 16.53 -7.38
CA GLU A 157 10.38 17.79 -7.80
C GLU A 157 9.63 17.65 -9.10
N GLN A 158 8.43 18.20 -9.15
CA GLN A 158 7.65 18.11 -10.37
C GLN A 158 8.03 19.27 -11.22
N LYS A 159 9.05 19.12 -12.05
CA LYS A 159 9.47 20.17 -12.85
C LYS A 159 8.44 20.54 -13.76
N GLU A 160 8.18 21.75 -13.75
CA GLU A 160 7.44 22.24 -14.78
C GLU A 160 8.31 22.33 -15.81
N PRO A 161 7.95 21.86 -16.74
CA PRO A 161 8.82 22.01 -17.82
C PRO A 161 9.22 23.39 -17.94
N THR A 162 9.06 24.02 -17.04
CA THR A 162 9.46 25.28 -16.99
C THR A 162 10.60 25.64 -16.66
N ALA A 163 10.70 25.29 -16.38
CA ALA A 163 11.45 25.51 -16.35
C ALA A 163 12.15 25.70 -16.98
N LYS A 164 11.73 25.75 -17.34
CA LYS A 164 12.34 25.75 -17.96
C LYS A 164 12.92 26.51 -18.30
N VAL A 165 12.70 26.58 -18.07
CA VAL A 165 13.24 26.99 -18.56
C VAL A 165 14.00 27.56 -18.75
N VAL A 166 13.97 27.58 -18.72
CA VAL A 166 14.71 27.87 -19.08
C VAL A 166 15.44 28.37 -19.46
N THR A 167 15.26 28.20 -19.57
CA THR A 167 15.92 28.52 -20.04
C THR A 167 16.47 29.20 -20.59
N ILE A 168 16.18 29.39 -20.82
CA ILE A 168 16.66 29.85 -21.37
C ILE A 168 17.20 30.86 -21.53
N LYS A 169 17.20 31.21 -21.38
CA LYS A 169 17.77 31.98 -21.48
C LYS A 169 18.66 32.48 -21.73
N GLU A 170 18.61 32.04 -22.01
CA GLU A 170 19.35 32.34 -22.31
C GLU A 170 19.91 32.84 -23.07
N PHE A 171 19.72 32.96 -23.44
CA PHE A 171 20.36 33.30 -24.24
C PHE A 171 20.67 34.24 -24.79
N ILE A 172 20.55 34.43 -24.95
CA ILE A 172 21.01 35.03 -25.63
C ILE A 172 21.66 35.77 -25.64
#